data_3f566407629ce68605f0d52c714157ad
#
_entry.id   3f566407629ce68605f0d52c714157ad
#
_cell.length_a   1.000
_cell.length_b   1.000
_cell.length_c   1.000
_cell.angle_alpha   90.00
_cell.angle_beta   90.00
_cell.angle_gamma   90.00
#
_symmetry.space_group_name_H-M   'P 1'
#
loop_
_entity.id
_entity.type
_entity.pdbx_description
1 polymer ?
#
loop_
_entity_poly.entity_id
_entity_poly.type
_entity_poly.pdbx_seq_one_letter_code
_entity_poly.pdbx_strand_id
1 'polypeptide(L)'
;VPPRDAAERVTFATWAIVTGKSPGGIFNLLPKLDEDTAAKMAQRLSERAEGPITAEDVLTSENIQALADKVRQYLEAGTIDGFVRTLRARPEDDPTKVPVFVFHPAGGSTVVYEPLLNRLPADTPMYGFERVEGTIEERAAQYVPKLIEMQGDGPYILAGWSLGGVLAYACAIGLKRLGKDVAWVGLIDAVRAGEEVPQTKEEIRKRWDRYARFAEKTFQVTIPEIPYEQLEELDDEGQIRFVLEAVKQSGVQIPAGIIEHQRTSYLDNRAIDTAEIQPYDGHVTLYMADRYHDDAIMFEPRYAVRKPDGGWGEYVSDLEVVPIGGEHIQAIDEPIIAKVGAHMTQALNEIMHRRTSEVGK
;
A
#
# COMPACT_ATOMS: atom_id res chain seq x y z
N VAL A 1 -1.64 -13.12 -12.84
CA VAL A 1 -1.25 -11.99 -11.96
C VAL A 1 -2.03 -12.08 -10.67
N PRO A 2 -1.38 -12.04 -9.51
CA PRO A 2 -2.05 -12.05 -8.20
C PRO A 2 -2.76 -10.71 -7.93
N PRO A 3 -3.66 -10.67 -6.92
CA PRO A 3 -4.31 -9.44 -6.49
C PRO A 3 -3.32 -8.35 -6.09
N ARG A 4 -3.55 -7.13 -6.54
CA ARG A 4 -2.65 -5.98 -6.38
C ARG A 4 -3.09 -5.01 -5.28
N ASP A 5 -4.39 -4.94 -5.00
CA ASP A 5 -4.96 -4.04 -4.00
C ASP A 5 -6.02 -4.72 -3.13
N ALA A 6 -6.59 -3.99 -2.19
CA ALA A 6 -7.60 -4.51 -1.26
C ALA A 6 -8.86 -5.00 -1.98
N ALA A 7 -9.35 -4.25 -2.98
CA ALA A 7 -10.55 -4.63 -3.73
C ALA A 7 -10.35 -5.93 -4.50
N GLU A 8 -9.21 -6.08 -5.18
CA GLU A 8 -8.85 -7.32 -5.88
C GLU A 8 -8.68 -8.50 -4.92
N ARG A 9 -8.04 -8.28 -3.76
CA ARG A 9 -7.89 -9.32 -2.73
C ARG A 9 -9.24 -9.80 -2.18
N VAL A 10 -10.11 -8.87 -1.81
CA VAL A 10 -11.45 -9.18 -1.30
C VAL A 10 -12.26 -9.93 -2.35
N THR A 11 -12.24 -9.49 -3.58
CA THR A 11 -12.96 -10.11 -4.69
C THR A 11 -12.43 -11.51 -5.01
N PHE A 12 -11.11 -11.65 -5.09
CA PHE A 12 -10.43 -12.92 -5.34
C PHE A 12 -10.74 -13.95 -4.24
N ALA A 13 -10.59 -13.55 -2.98
CA ALA A 13 -10.85 -14.42 -1.83
C ALA A 13 -12.34 -14.80 -1.74
N THR A 14 -13.24 -13.87 -1.98
CA THR A 14 -14.68 -14.13 -1.96
C THR A 14 -15.08 -15.11 -3.07
N TRP A 15 -14.52 -14.95 -4.27
CA TRP A 15 -14.72 -15.90 -5.37
C TRP A 15 -14.29 -17.31 -4.98
N ALA A 16 -13.09 -17.47 -4.44
CA ALA A 16 -12.56 -18.76 -4.04
C ALA A 16 -13.42 -19.42 -2.94
N ILE A 17 -13.91 -18.65 -1.98
CA ILE A 17 -14.76 -19.14 -0.89
C ILE A 17 -16.13 -19.57 -1.42
N VAL A 18 -16.78 -18.75 -2.25
CA VAL A 18 -18.15 -19.01 -2.73
C VAL A 18 -18.18 -20.13 -3.76
N THR A 19 -17.23 -20.16 -4.68
CA THR A 19 -17.19 -21.16 -5.77
C THR A 19 -16.43 -22.43 -5.38
N GLY A 20 -15.62 -22.40 -4.33
CA GLY A 20 -14.72 -23.49 -3.93
C GLY A 20 -13.52 -23.67 -4.87
N LYS A 21 -13.28 -22.73 -5.79
CA LYS A 21 -12.19 -22.80 -6.77
C LYS A 21 -11.48 -21.45 -6.87
N SER A 22 -10.15 -21.53 -6.98
CA SER A 22 -9.36 -20.33 -7.27
C SER A 22 -9.69 -19.77 -8.66
N PRO A 23 -9.82 -18.46 -8.82
CA PRO A 23 -9.95 -17.84 -10.15
C PRO A 23 -8.65 -17.88 -10.95
N GLY A 24 -7.55 -18.36 -10.38
CA GLY A 24 -6.23 -18.45 -11.04
C GLY A 24 -5.43 -17.16 -11.00
N GLY A 25 -5.97 -16.09 -11.54
CA GLY A 25 -5.38 -14.75 -11.54
C GLY A 25 -6.43 -13.70 -11.81
N ILE A 26 -6.10 -12.44 -11.55
CA ILE A 26 -7.06 -11.33 -11.66
C ILE A 26 -7.53 -11.05 -13.10
N PHE A 27 -6.76 -11.45 -14.10
CA PHE A 27 -7.08 -11.28 -15.53
C PHE A 27 -7.61 -12.56 -16.20
N ASN A 28 -7.65 -13.68 -15.49
CA ASN A 28 -8.18 -14.92 -16.03
C ASN A 28 -9.68 -14.78 -16.26
N LEU A 29 -10.16 -15.30 -17.40
CA LEU A 29 -11.59 -15.37 -17.68
C LEU A 29 -12.29 -16.17 -16.58
N LEU A 30 -13.36 -15.59 -16.02
CA LEU A 30 -14.17 -16.26 -15.02
C LEU A 30 -15.17 -17.20 -15.68
N PRO A 31 -15.36 -18.40 -15.13
CA PRO A 31 -16.41 -19.28 -15.58
C PRO A 31 -17.79 -18.65 -15.32
N LYS A 32 -18.76 -18.92 -16.16
CA LYS A 32 -20.16 -18.52 -15.92
C LYS A 32 -20.71 -19.20 -14.68
N LEU A 33 -21.24 -18.38 -13.77
CA LEU A 33 -21.92 -18.85 -12.57
C LEU A 33 -23.44 -19.02 -12.87
N ASP A 34 -24.08 -19.93 -12.14
CA ASP A 34 -25.54 -19.94 -12.08
C ASP A 34 -26.03 -18.72 -11.27
N GLU A 35 -27.32 -18.42 -11.40
CA GLU A 35 -27.93 -17.26 -10.74
C GLU A 35 -27.83 -17.31 -9.22
N ASP A 36 -27.98 -18.49 -8.62
CA ASP A 36 -27.91 -18.68 -7.16
C ASP A 36 -26.48 -18.42 -6.65
N THR A 37 -25.47 -18.93 -7.33
CA THR A 37 -24.07 -18.70 -6.96
C THR A 37 -23.68 -17.24 -7.16
N ALA A 38 -24.13 -16.62 -8.25
CA ALA A 38 -23.90 -15.20 -8.51
C ALA A 38 -24.57 -14.32 -7.43
N ALA A 39 -25.77 -14.68 -6.98
CA ALA A 39 -26.46 -13.97 -5.89
C ALA A 39 -25.72 -14.09 -4.57
N LYS A 40 -25.19 -15.26 -4.23
CA LYS A 40 -24.35 -15.47 -3.02
C LYS A 40 -23.06 -14.67 -3.09
N MET A 41 -22.44 -14.65 -4.25
CA MET A 41 -21.22 -13.87 -4.50
C MET A 41 -21.49 -12.36 -4.31
N ALA A 42 -22.58 -11.87 -4.92
CA ALA A 42 -23.00 -10.48 -4.82
C ALA A 42 -23.31 -10.08 -3.37
N GLN A 43 -24.03 -10.94 -2.63
CA GLN A 43 -24.33 -10.70 -1.23
C GLN A 43 -23.06 -10.55 -0.38
N ARG A 44 -22.13 -11.48 -0.50
CA ARG A 44 -20.88 -11.43 0.26
C ARG A 44 -20.02 -10.24 -0.10
N LEU A 45 -19.92 -9.91 -1.38
CA LEU A 45 -19.19 -8.71 -1.81
C LEU A 45 -19.83 -7.44 -1.30
N SER A 46 -21.16 -7.36 -1.33
CA SER A 46 -21.90 -6.21 -0.80
C SER A 46 -21.66 -6.00 0.70
N GLU A 47 -21.65 -7.08 1.47
CA GLU A 47 -21.36 -7.04 2.91
C GLU A 47 -19.93 -6.56 3.17
N ARG A 48 -18.95 -7.07 2.41
CA ARG A 48 -17.54 -6.72 2.56
C ARG A 48 -17.19 -5.32 2.06
N ALA A 49 -17.83 -4.89 0.98
CA ALA A 49 -17.63 -3.56 0.40
C ALA A 49 -18.45 -2.46 1.08
N GLU A 50 -19.44 -2.85 1.90
CA GLU A 50 -20.44 -1.92 2.47
C GLU A 50 -21.16 -1.11 1.38
N GLY A 51 -21.52 -1.78 0.28
CA GLY A 51 -22.20 -1.15 -0.84
C GLY A 51 -22.85 -2.19 -1.78
N PRO A 52 -23.82 -1.77 -2.61
CA PRO A 52 -24.61 -2.68 -3.41
C PRO A 52 -23.83 -3.25 -4.61
N ILE A 53 -23.41 -4.49 -4.51
CA ILE A 53 -22.92 -5.30 -5.64
C ILE A 53 -24.06 -6.22 -6.06
N THR A 54 -24.40 -6.22 -7.33
CA THR A 54 -25.53 -7.02 -7.85
C THR A 54 -25.05 -8.34 -8.46
N ALA A 55 -25.97 -9.31 -8.57
CA ALA A 55 -25.70 -10.56 -9.29
C ALA A 55 -25.34 -10.31 -10.77
N GLU A 56 -25.94 -9.28 -11.38
CA GLU A 56 -25.58 -8.83 -12.73
C GLU A 56 -24.15 -8.35 -12.82
N ASP A 57 -23.68 -7.57 -11.83
CA ASP A 57 -22.29 -7.17 -11.75
C ASP A 57 -21.33 -8.36 -11.77
N VAL A 58 -21.68 -9.42 -11.03
CA VAL A 58 -20.89 -10.66 -10.99
C VAL A 58 -20.91 -11.37 -12.33
N LEU A 59 -22.10 -11.52 -12.93
CA LEU A 59 -22.30 -12.27 -14.19
C LEU A 59 -21.71 -11.55 -15.41
N THR A 60 -21.66 -10.23 -15.41
CA THR A 60 -21.14 -9.42 -16.52
C THR A 60 -19.64 -9.14 -16.43
N SER A 61 -19.01 -9.44 -15.31
CA SER A 61 -17.56 -9.23 -15.14
C SER A 61 -16.77 -10.38 -15.78
N GLU A 62 -15.89 -10.05 -16.71
CA GLU A 62 -15.09 -11.05 -17.44
C GLU A 62 -14.00 -11.68 -16.57
N ASN A 63 -13.49 -10.94 -15.58
CA ASN A 63 -12.41 -11.36 -14.71
C ASN A 63 -12.53 -10.74 -13.33
N ILE A 64 -11.66 -11.17 -12.40
CA ILE A 64 -11.64 -10.65 -11.02
C ILE A 64 -11.38 -9.14 -11.01
N GLN A 65 -10.53 -8.65 -11.85
CA GLN A 65 -10.18 -7.23 -11.93
C GLN A 65 -11.39 -6.36 -12.28
N ALA A 66 -12.19 -6.77 -13.26
CA ALA A 66 -13.41 -6.03 -13.65
C ALA A 66 -14.45 -6.01 -12.51
N LEU A 67 -14.61 -7.12 -11.81
CA LEU A 67 -15.50 -7.20 -10.65
C LEU A 67 -14.97 -6.39 -9.47
N ALA A 68 -13.66 -6.42 -9.23
CA ALA A 68 -13.01 -5.64 -8.18
C ALA A 68 -13.14 -4.13 -8.38
N ASP A 69 -13.26 -3.64 -9.62
CA ASP A 69 -13.52 -2.22 -9.87
C ASP A 69 -14.83 -1.74 -9.25
N LYS A 70 -15.85 -2.57 -9.30
CA LYS A 70 -17.15 -2.27 -8.69
C LYS A 70 -17.08 -2.32 -7.16
N VAL A 71 -16.35 -3.28 -6.63
CA VAL A 71 -16.07 -3.40 -5.19
C VAL A 71 -15.24 -2.21 -4.70
N ARG A 72 -14.27 -1.78 -5.47
CA ARG A 72 -13.38 -0.66 -5.13
C ARG A 72 -14.12 0.65 -4.91
N GLN A 73 -15.14 0.93 -5.70
CA GLN A 73 -15.96 2.13 -5.54
C GLN A 73 -16.54 2.27 -4.12
N TYR A 74 -16.97 1.16 -3.53
CA TYR A 74 -17.56 1.16 -2.19
C TYR A 74 -16.51 1.01 -1.09
N LEU A 75 -15.55 0.13 -1.29
CA LEU A 75 -14.50 -0.12 -0.31
C LEU A 75 -13.67 1.13 -0.04
N GLU A 76 -13.43 1.94 -1.06
CA GLU A 76 -12.68 3.20 -0.97
C GLU A 76 -13.57 4.40 -0.61
N ALA A 77 -14.89 4.26 -0.66
CA ALA A 77 -15.86 5.31 -0.30
C ALA A 77 -16.09 5.46 1.21
N GLY A 78 -15.42 4.68 2.07
CA GLY A 78 -15.55 4.75 3.53
C GLY A 78 -15.43 6.17 4.08
N THR A 79 -15.60 6.38 5.38
CA THR A 79 -15.55 7.71 6.01
C THR A 79 -14.17 8.34 5.81
N ILE A 80 -14.06 9.18 4.80
CA ILE A 80 -12.84 9.94 4.48
C ILE A 80 -13.14 11.42 4.70
N ASP A 81 -12.33 12.05 5.55
CA ASP A 81 -12.32 13.49 5.74
C ASP A 81 -11.01 14.05 5.13
N GLY A 82 -11.12 14.70 3.97
CA GLY A 82 -9.96 15.09 3.18
C GLY A 82 -9.19 13.84 2.71
N PHE A 83 -7.98 13.65 3.22
CA PHE A 83 -7.17 12.44 2.97
C PHE A 83 -7.07 11.51 4.19
N VAL A 84 -7.85 11.73 5.24
CA VAL A 84 -7.86 10.88 6.44
C VAL A 84 -9.06 9.96 6.44
N ARG A 85 -8.78 8.65 6.46
CA ARG A 85 -9.79 7.60 6.62
C ARG A 85 -9.84 7.16 8.07
N THR A 86 -11.02 7.13 8.66
CA THR A 86 -11.23 6.53 9.97
C THR A 86 -11.38 5.02 9.83
N LEU A 87 -10.37 4.25 10.22
CA LEU A 87 -10.44 2.79 10.26
C LEU A 87 -11.07 2.30 11.57
N ARG A 88 -10.68 2.91 12.68
CA ARG A 88 -11.36 2.78 13.97
C ARG A 88 -11.24 4.09 14.72
N ALA A 89 -12.36 4.71 15.01
CA ALA A 89 -12.40 6.01 15.68
C ALA A 89 -11.86 5.93 17.11
N ARG A 90 -11.19 6.99 17.55
CA ARG A 90 -10.88 7.21 18.97
C ARG A 90 -12.19 7.36 19.73
N PRO A 91 -12.40 6.65 20.87
CA PRO A 91 -13.59 6.81 21.68
C PRO A 91 -13.74 8.25 22.18
N GLU A 92 -14.94 8.80 22.10
CA GLU A 92 -15.23 10.17 22.59
C GLU A 92 -15.08 10.28 24.10
N ASP A 93 -15.35 9.19 24.81
CA ASP A 93 -15.25 9.08 26.27
C ASP A 93 -13.83 8.80 26.74
N ASP A 94 -12.90 8.51 25.86
CA ASP A 94 -11.49 8.29 26.18
C ASP A 94 -10.55 8.99 25.16
N PRO A 95 -10.43 10.32 25.25
CA PRO A 95 -9.56 11.08 24.34
C PRO A 95 -8.06 10.83 24.60
N THR A 96 -7.70 10.09 25.67
CA THR A 96 -6.31 9.74 25.99
C THR A 96 -5.79 8.53 25.23
N LYS A 97 -6.68 7.77 24.57
CA LYS A 97 -6.29 6.65 23.69
C LYS A 97 -5.40 7.16 22.57
N VAL A 98 -4.22 6.56 22.45
CA VAL A 98 -3.26 6.93 21.40
C VAL A 98 -3.56 6.15 20.13
N PRO A 99 -3.87 6.82 19.04
CA PRO A 99 -4.15 6.14 17.79
C PRO A 99 -2.87 5.67 17.09
N VAL A 100 -3.02 4.64 16.26
CA VAL A 100 -2.04 4.27 15.27
C VAL A 100 -2.38 4.98 13.96
N PHE A 101 -1.44 5.74 13.43
CA PHE A 101 -1.56 6.39 12.13
C PHE A 101 -0.86 5.52 11.09
N VAL A 102 -1.60 5.11 10.07
CA VAL A 102 -1.08 4.27 8.97
C VAL A 102 -1.19 5.00 7.64
N PHE A 103 -0.29 4.68 6.72
CA PHE A 103 -0.15 5.38 5.45
C PHE A 103 -0.35 4.39 4.29
N HIS A 104 -0.97 4.87 3.22
CA HIS A 104 -1.33 4.04 2.07
C HIS A 104 -0.12 3.41 1.39
N PRO A 105 -0.24 2.19 0.84
CA PRO A 105 0.77 1.59 -0.02
C PRO A 105 0.71 2.16 -1.44
N ALA A 106 1.71 1.85 -2.25
CA ALA A 106 1.74 2.26 -3.66
C ALA A 106 0.49 1.78 -4.42
N GLY A 107 -0.24 2.72 -5.01
CA GLY A 107 -1.45 2.44 -5.79
C GLY A 107 -2.62 1.86 -5.00
N GLY A 108 -2.55 1.84 -3.67
CA GLY A 108 -3.58 1.27 -2.81
C GLY A 108 -4.13 2.26 -1.79
N SER A 109 -5.12 1.82 -1.03
CA SER A 109 -5.71 2.59 0.06
C SER A 109 -5.34 2.01 1.42
N THR A 110 -5.61 2.77 2.50
CA THR A 110 -5.34 2.33 3.88
C THR A 110 -6.27 1.23 4.37
N VAL A 111 -7.28 0.85 3.61
CA VAL A 111 -8.13 -0.32 3.88
C VAL A 111 -7.30 -1.61 4.00
N VAL A 112 -6.14 -1.67 3.36
CA VAL A 112 -5.20 -2.81 3.48
C VAL A 112 -4.78 -3.10 4.93
N TYR A 113 -4.91 -2.14 5.83
CA TYR A 113 -4.54 -2.29 7.24
C TYR A 113 -5.64 -2.90 8.13
N GLU A 114 -6.80 -3.23 7.59
CA GLU A 114 -7.86 -3.91 8.36
C GLU A 114 -7.37 -5.23 9.00
N PRO A 115 -6.63 -6.11 8.31
CA PRO A 115 -6.10 -7.30 8.93
C PRO A 115 -5.18 -7.02 10.12
N LEU A 116 -4.34 -5.98 10.02
CA LEU A 116 -3.51 -5.53 11.15
C LEU A 116 -4.37 -5.03 12.31
N LEU A 117 -5.34 -4.18 12.02
CA LEU A 117 -6.26 -3.63 13.02
C LEU A 117 -6.99 -4.74 13.80
N ASN A 118 -7.38 -5.81 13.12
CA ASN A 118 -8.02 -6.97 13.72
C ASN A 118 -7.08 -7.79 14.64
N ARG A 119 -5.77 -7.59 14.54
CA ARG A 119 -4.74 -8.23 15.37
C ARG A 119 -4.21 -7.34 16.49
N LEU A 120 -4.64 -6.11 16.55
CA LEU A 120 -4.35 -5.19 17.66
C LEU A 120 -5.46 -5.27 18.72
N PRO A 121 -5.24 -4.74 19.94
CA PRO A 121 -6.29 -4.66 20.93
C PRO A 121 -7.57 -4.02 20.38
N ALA A 122 -8.72 -4.53 20.77
CA ALA A 122 -10.03 -4.18 20.19
C ALA A 122 -10.39 -2.69 20.30
N ASP A 123 -9.76 -1.98 21.22
CA ASP A 123 -9.99 -0.56 21.50
C ASP A 123 -8.92 0.36 20.87
N THR A 124 -8.00 -0.18 20.07
CA THR A 124 -6.94 0.61 19.42
C THR A 124 -7.54 1.47 18.32
N PRO A 125 -7.50 2.82 18.42
CA PRO A 125 -7.90 3.69 17.31
C PRO A 125 -6.89 3.59 16.17
N MET A 126 -7.38 3.70 14.95
CA MET A 126 -6.52 3.72 13.75
C MET A 126 -7.07 4.68 12.71
N TYR A 127 -6.21 5.54 12.22
CA TYR A 127 -6.51 6.49 11.14
C TYR A 127 -5.55 6.26 9.98
N GLY A 128 -6.11 6.18 8.78
CA GLY A 128 -5.36 5.98 7.54
C GLY A 128 -5.19 7.29 6.79
N PHE A 129 -3.96 7.54 6.36
CA PHE A 129 -3.60 8.68 5.53
C PHE A 129 -3.54 8.23 4.08
N GLU A 130 -4.54 8.70 3.31
CA GLU A 130 -4.71 8.34 1.90
C GLU A 130 -3.79 9.17 1.01
N ARG A 131 -3.72 8.78 -0.25
CA ARG A 131 -2.82 9.35 -1.23
C ARG A 131 -3.02 10.86 -1.42
N VAL A 132 -1.91 11.57 -1.43
CA VAL A 132 -1.77 12.93 -1.95
C VAL A 132 -0.69 12.96 -3.02
N GLU A 133 -0.67 13.98 -3.85
CA GLU A 133 0.32 14.12 -4.92
C GLU A 133 1.64 14.69 -4.40
N GLY A 134 2.73 14.40 -5.11
CA GLY A 134 4.05 14.97 -4.88
C GLY A 134 5.12 13.93 -4.57
N THR A 135 6.31 14.43 -4.26
CA THR A 135 7.42 13.64 -3.73
C THR A 135 7.10 13.13 -2.33
N ILE A 136 7.90 12.22 -1.79
CA ILE A 136 7.73 11.76 -0.40
C ILE A 136 7.77 12.96 0.57
N GLU A 137 8.70 13.87 0.38
CA GLU A 137 8.88 15.06 1.21
C GLU A 137 7.68 16.01 1.12
N GLU A 138 7.16 16.24 -0.08
CA GLU A 138 5.97 17.06 -0.32
C GLU A 138 4.71 16.42 0.27
N ARG A 139 4.58 15.09 0.20
CA ARG A 139 3.48 14.36 0.82
C ARG A 139 3.54 14.45 2.34
N ALA A 140 4.70 14.25 2.93
CA ALA A 140 4.89 14.40 4.37
C ALA A 140 4.57 15.84 4.84
N ALA A 141 4.95 16.85 4.07
CA ALA A 141 4.61 18.24 4.35
C ALA A 141 3.11 18.53 4.36
N GLN A 142 2.32 17.75 3.61
CA GLN A 142 0.86 17.81 3.64
C GLN A 142 0.26 17.03 4.80
N TYR A 143 0.85 15.89 5.17
CA TYR A 143 0.35 15.03 6.26
C TYR A 143 0.65 15.58 7.65
N VAL A 144 1.84 16.12 7.87
CA VAL A 144 2.30 16.56 9.21
C VAL A 144 1.36 17.58 9.87
N PRO A 145 0.89 18.65 9.20
CA PRO A 145 -0.07 19.57 9.81
C PRO A 145 -1.36 18.88 10.27
N LYS A 146 -1.86 17.91 9.52
CA LYS A 146 -3.07 17.15 9.87
C LYS A 146 -2.82 16.22 11.05
N LEU A 147 -1.67 15.58 11.11
CA LEU A 147 -1.26 14.78 12.29
C LEU A 147 -1.24 15.65 13.56
N ILE A 148 -0.69 16.84 13.46
CA ILE A 148 -0.63 17.78 14.61
C ILE A 148 -2.03 18.24 15.02
N GLU A 149 -2.91 18.52 14.07
CA GLU A 149 -4.31 18.84 14.34
C GLU A 149 -5.00 17.72 15.12
N MET A 150 -4.72 16.44 14.77
CA MET A 150 -5.35 15.27 15.38
C MET A 150 -4.75 14.86 16.72
N GLN A 151 -3.43 15.01 16.91
CA GLN A 151 -2.71 14.46 18.06
C GLN A 151 -1.85 15.49 18.82
N GLY A 152 -1.73 16.71 18.37
CA GLY A 152 -0.99 17.76 19.07
C GLY A 152 0.50 17.46 19.24
N ASP A 153 0.99 17.50 20.45
CA ASP A 153 2.41 17.21 20.75
C ASP A 153 2.76 15.72 20.73
N GLY A 154 1.78 14.87 20.66
CA GLY A 154 1.95 13.42 20.64
C GLY A 154 1.35 12.72 21.87
N PRO A 155 1.76 11.47 22.16
CA PRO A 155 2.73 10.68 21.41
C PRO A 155 2.22 10.21 20.05
N TYR A 156 3.11 10.08 19.08
CA TYR A 156 2.78 9.57 17.73
C TYR A 156 3.25 8.14 17.55
N ILE A 157 2.35 7.30 17.07
CA ILE A 157 2.60 5.94 16.64
C ILE A 157 2.30 5.90 15.14
N LEU A 158 3.33 5.70 14.35
CA LEU A 158 3.26 5.77 12.88
C LEU A 158 3.69 4.44 12.29
N ALA A 159 2.94 3.95 11.33
CA ALA A 159 3.26 2.68 10.67
C ALA A 159 2.84 2.67 9.20
N GLY A 160 3.45 1.80 8.43
CA GLY A 160 3.04 1.57 7.06
C GLY A 160 3.73 0.39 6.40
N TRP A 161 3.03 -0.18 5.44
CA TRP A 161 3.49 -1.24 4.57
C TRP A 161 4.02 -0.64 3.27
N SER A 162 5.20 -1.11 2.82
CA SER A 162 5.79 -0.68 1.54
C SER A 162 5.98 0.85 1.52
N LEU A 163 5.48 1.56 0.53
CA LEU A 163 5.49 3.03 0.46
C LEU A 163 4.95 3.65 1.76
N GLY A 164 3.92 3.06 2.34
CA GLY A 164 3.33 3.54 3.60
C GLY A 164 4.34 3.65 4.74
N GLY A 165 5.31 2.73 4.78
CA GLY A 165 6.43 2.80 5.73
C GLY A 165 7.36 3.97 5.47
N VAL A 166 7.68 4.24 4.22
CA VAL A 166 8.50 5.40 3.83
C VAL A 166 7.82 6.71 4.18
N LEU A 167 6.51 6.79 3.95
CA LEU A 167 5.70 7.95 4.33
C LEU A 167 5.62 8.13 5.86
N ALA A 168 5.42 7.05 6.60
CA ALA A 168 5.45 7.08 8.07
C ALA A 168 6.78 7.61 8.60
N TYR A 169 7.89 7.12 8.05
CA TYR A 169 9.23 7.56 8.38
C TYR A 169 9.43 9.05 8.08
N ALA A 170 9.05 9.52 6.90
CA ALA A 170 9.16 10.92 6.51
C ALA A 170 8.32 11.84 7.42
N CYS A 171 7.13 11.40 7.81
CA CYS A 171 6.29 12.12 8.78
C CYS A 171 6.93 12.15 10.16
N ALA A 172 7.58 11.07 10.61
CA ALA A 172 8.32 11.04 11.87
C ALA A 172 9.45 12.07 11.89
N ILE A 173 10.19 12.18 10.80
CA ILE A 173 11.22 13.22 10.62
C ILE A 173 10.61 14.62 10.74
N GLY A 174 9.51 14.88 10.03
CA GLY A 174 8.84 16.19 10.07
C GLY A 174 8.30 16.54 11.45
N LEU A 175 7.70 15.58 12.14
CA LEU A 175 7.18 15.76 13.51
C LEU A 175 8.32 16.06 14.51
N LYS A 176 9.42 15.31 14.44
CA LYS A 176 10.56 15.55 15.34
C LYS A 176 11.22 16.92 15.12
N ARG A 177 11.32 17.36 13.87
CA ARG A 177 11.82 18.73 13.56
C ARG A 177 10.97 19.82 14.18
N LEU A 178 9.69 19.57 14.40
CA LEU A 178 8.76 20.47 15.07
C LEU A 178 8.67 20.26 16.58
N GLY A 179 9.57 19.46 17.14
CA GLY A 179 9.62 19.18 18.58
C GLY A 179 8.51 18.26 19.08
N LYS A 180 7.83 17.54 18.19
CA LYS A 180 6.77 16.60 18.57
C LYS A 180 7.35 15.27 19.06
N ASP A 181 6.58 14.57 19.89
CA ASP A 181 6.96 13.32 20.52
C ASP A 181 6.54 12.12 19.65
N VAL A 182 7.48 11.55 18.92
CA VAL A 182 7.26 10.32 18.15
C VAL A 182 7.67 9.13 19.01
N ALA A 183 6.68 8.33 19.41
CA ALA A 183 6.89 7.21 20.32
C ALA A 183 7.38 5.96 19.60
N TRP A 184 6.93 5.71 18.36
CA TRP A 184 7.26 4.49 17.63
C TRP A 184 6.98 4.65 16.14
N VAL A 185 7.86 4.06 15.33
CA VAL A 185 7.71 3.95 13.87
C VAL A 185 7.82 2.49 13.47
N GLY A 186 6.80 1.97 12.80
CA GLY A 186 6.77 0.60 12.28
C GLY A 186 6.80 0.56 10.77
N LEU A 187 7.78 -0.13 10.22
CA LEU A 187 7.93 -0.35 8.79
C LEU A 187 7.57 -1.81 8.49
N ILE A 188 6.45 -2.03 7.81
CA ILE A 188 6.05 -3.38 7.41
C ILE A 188 6.60 -3.63 6.03
N ASP A 189 7.67 -4.37 5.97
CA ASP A 189 8.44 -4.71 4.76
C ASP A 189 8.69 -3.52 3.82
N ALA A 190 8.91 -2.34 4.37
CA ALA A 190 9.36 -1.17 3.65
C ALA A 190 10.88 -1.24 3.42
N VAL A 191 11.30 -2.28 2.71
CA VAL A 191 12.70 -2.59 2.43
C VAL A 191 13.17 -1.80 1.23
N ARG A 192 14.30 -1.12 1.38
CA ARG A 192 14.91 -0.36 0.30
C ARG A 192 15.54 -1.28 -0.74
N ALA A 193 15.61 -0.82 -2.00
CA ALA A 193 16.35 -1.53 -3.03
C ALA A 193 17.82 -1.69 -2.62
N GLY A 194 18.46 -2.78 -3.04
CA GLY A 194 19.86 -3.07 -2.71
C GLY A 194 20.87 -2.04 -3.24
N GLU A 195 20.48 -1.30 -4.27
CA GLU A 195 21.24 -0.22 -4.90
C GLU A 195 20.32 0.96 -5.18
N GLU A 196 20.89 2.15 -5.24
CA GLU A 196 20.13 3.33 -5.66
C GLU A 196 19.67 3.20 -7.12
N VAL A 197 18.44 3.67 -7.40
CA VAL A 197 17.90 3.72 -8.75
C VAL A 197 18.42 4.98 -9.45
N PRO A 198 19.22 4.87 -10.52
CA PRO A 198 19.71 6.04 -11.23
C PRO A 198 18.59 6.87 -11.84
N GLN A 199 18.73 8.20 -11.81
CA GLN A 199 17.80 9.14 -12.40
C GLN A 199 18.34 9.64 -13.75
N THR A 200 18.49 8.73 -14.72
CA THR A 200 19.08 8.99 -16.03
C THR A 200 18.14 8.64 -17.17
N LYS A 201 18.37 9.19 -18.35
CA LYS A 201 17.62 8.84 -19.57
C LYS A 201 17.79 7.36 -19.92
N GLU A 202 18.98 6.81 -19.73
CA GLU A 202 19.22 5.38 -19.92
C GLU A 202 18.34 4.52 -19.01
N GLU A 203 18.20 4.91 -17.76
CA GLU A 203 17.34 4.19 -16.80
C GLU A 203 15.86 4.29 -17.17
N ILE A 204 15.40 5.41 -17.73
CA ILE A 204 14.05 5.55 -18.29
C ILE A 204 13.81 4.54 -19.40
N ARG A 205 14.76 4.39 -20.33
CA ARG A 205 14.69 3.37 -21.40
C ARG A 205 14.59 1.97 -20.86
N LYS A 206 15.48 1.60 -19.93
CA LYS A 206 15.50 0.28 -19.29
C LYS A 206 14.18 -0.02 -18.57
N ARG A 207 13.64 0.95 -17.85
CA ARG A 207 12.39 0.82 -17.09
C ARG A 207 11.20 0.56 -18.03
N TRP A 208 11.04 1.37 -19.06
CA TRP A 208 9.93 1.20 -20.00
C TRP A 208 10.07 -0.04 -20.86
N ASP A 209 11.28 -0.47 -21.16
CA ASP A 209 11.51 -1.76 -21.81
C ASP A 209 11.06 -2.92 -20.91
N ARG A 210 11.42 -2.91 -19.64
CA ARG A 210 10.96 -3.92 -18.67
C ARG A 210 9.42 -3.96 -18.58
N TYR A 211 8.78 -2.80 -18.51
CA TYR A 211 7.32 -2.71 -18.44
C TYR A 211 6.64 -3.22 -19.70
N ALA A 212 7.19 -2.91 -20.86
CA ALA A 212 6.70 -3.42 -22.13
C ALA A 212 6.83 -4.95 -22.22
N ARG A 213 7.98 -5.51 -21.83
CA ARG A 213 8.18 -6.98 -21.79
C ARG A 213 7.23 -7.66 -20.82
N PHE A 214 6.99 -7.06 -19.66
CA PHE A 214 6.01 -7.55 -18.71
C PHE A 214 4.58 -7.55 -19.31
N ALA A 215 4.19 -6.47 -19.96
CA ALA A 215 2.87 -6.36 -20.59
C ALA A 215 2.71 -7.38 -21.72
N GLU A 216 3.71 -7.57 -22.56
CA GLU A 216 3.70 -8.59 -23.62
C GLU A 216 3.50 -9.99 -23.05
N LYS A 217 4.24 -10.33 -22.00
CA LYS A 217 4.14 -11.64 -21.33
C LYS A 217 2.78 -11.85 -20.65
N THR A 218 2.31 -10.83 -19.93
CA THR A 218 1.08 -10.92 -19.13
C THR A 218 -0.18 -10.96 -20.00
N PHE A 219 -0.23 -10.11 -21.01
CA PHE A 219 -1.42 -9.94 -21.87
C PHE A 219 -1.32 -10.66 -23.19
N GLN A 220 -0.18 -11.33 -23.47
CA GLN A 220 0.09 -12.04 -24.73
C GLN A 220 -0.12 -11.13 -25.97
N VAL A 221 0.31 -9.88 -25.83
CA VAL A 221 0.29 -8.87 -26.89
C VAL A 221 1.71 -8.59 -27.36
N THR A 222 1.85 -8.07 -28.58
CA THR A 222 3.12 -7.58 -29.11
C THR A 222 3.11 -6.07 -29.09
N ILE A 223 4.10 -5.44 -28.46
CA ILE A 223 4.30 -4.01 -28.49
C ILE A 223 5.33 -3.73 -29.59
N PRO A 224 4.91 -3.17 -30.74
CA PRO A 224 5.77 -3.10 -31.92
C PRO A 224 6.95 -2.13 -31.76
N GLU A 225 6.76 -1.01 -31.09
CA GLU A 225 7.77 0.03 -30.93
C GLU A 225 7.53 0.82 -29.65
N ILE A 226 8.61 1.04 -28.89
CA ILE A 226 8.56 1.87 -27.67
C ILE A 226 9.14 3.23 -28.02
N PRO A 227 8.40 4.35 -27.78
CA PRO A 227 8.86 5.68 -28.12
C PRO A 227 9.86 6.23 -27.08
N TYR A 228 11.02 5.60 -26.97
CA TYR A 228 12.03 5.95 -25.97
C TYR A 228 12.48 7.40 -26.01
N GLU A 229 12.71 7.94 -27.20
CA GLU A 229 13.15 9.33 -27.36
C GLU A 229 12.15 10.34 -26.83
N GLN A 230 10.85 10.05 -26.97
CA GLN A 230 9.78 10.89 -26.42
C GLN A 230 9.67 10.71 -24.91
N LEU A 231 9.76 9.48 -24.40
CA LEU A 231 9.68 9.19 -22.97
C LEU A 231 10.82 9.80 -22.18
N GLU A 232 12.03 9.80 -22.72
CA GLU A 232 13.22 10.34 -22.06
C GLU A 232 13.16 11.85 -21.78
N GLU A 233 12.41 12.60 -22.56
CA GLU A 233 12.26 14.05 -22.42
C GLU A 233 11.13 14.45 -21.45
N LEU A 234 10.36 13.49 -20.96
CA LEU A 234 9.24 13.70 -20.05
C LEU A 234 9.63 13.38 -18.61
N ASP A 235 9.00 14.08 -17.66
CA ASP A 235 9.03 13.70 -16.26
C ASP A 235 8.17 12.45 -16.00
N ASP A 236 8.13 11.97 -14.77
CA ASP A 236 7.40 10.76 -14.42
C ASP A 236 5.90 10.86 -14.73
N GLU A 237 5.26 11.98 -14.41
CA GLU A 237 3.84 12.23 -14.74
C GLU A 237 3.63 12.26 -16.27
N GLY A 238 4.50 12.92 -16.99
CA GLY A 238 4.45 12.97 -18.45
C GLY A 238 4.63 11.60 -19.09
N GLN A 239 5.54 10.78 -18.58
CA GLN A 239 5.79 9.44 -19.09
C GLN A 239 4.56 8.56 -18.96
N ILE A 240 3.98 8.47 -17.76
CA ILE A 240 2.82 7.60 -17.54
C ILE A 240 1.59 8.09 -18.29
N ARG A 241 1.37 9.40 -18.36
CA ARG A 241 0.29 10.00 -19.12
C ARG A 241 0.41 9.70 -20.61
N PHE A 242 1.61 9.82 -21.15
CA PHE A 242 1.91 9.51 -22.54
C PHE A 242 1.60 8.05 -22.88
N VAL A 243 2.04 7.12 -22.03
CA VAL A 243 1.82 5.68 -22.23
C VAL A 243 0.35 5.31 -22.12
N LEU A 244 -0.37 5.84 -21.13
CA LEU A 244 -1.81 5.57 -20.96
C LEU A 244 -2.63 6.14 -22.12
N GLU A 245 -2.27 7.30 -22.65
CA GLU A 245 -2.91 7.88 -23.82
C GLU A 245 -2.64 7.04 -25.09
N ALA A 246 -1.43 6.53 -25.27
CA ALA A 246 -1.09 5.62 -26.36
C ALA A 246 -1.90 4.32 -26.30
N VAL A 247 -2.05 3.76 -25.11
CA VAL A 247 -2.90 2.57 -24.89
C VAL A 247 -4.37 2.85 -25.23
N LYS A 248 -4.89 4.00 -24.81
CA LYS A 248 -6.25 4.43 -25.12
C LYS A 248 -6.47 4.60 -26.62
N GLN A 249 -5.51 5.20 -27.33
CA GLN A 249 -5.58 5.39 -28.78
C GLN A 249 -5.48 4.08 -29.57
N SER A 250 -4.89 3.03 -28.99
CA SER A 250 -4.82 1.71 -29.63
C SER A 250 -6.17 1.00 -29.73
N GLY A 251 -7.23 1.54 -29.17
CA GLY A 251 -8.58 0.97 -29.17
C GLY A 251 -8.84 -0.05 -28.06
N VAL A 252 -7.85 -0.31 -27.21
CA VAL A 252 -8.04 -1.14 -26.02
C VAL A 252 -8.90 -0.38 -25.03
N GLN A 253 -10.04 -0.94 -24.66
CA GLN A 253 -10.93 -0.37 -23.66
C GLN A 253 -10.46 -0.75 -22.26
N ILE A 254 -9.95 0.23 -21.52
CA ILE A 254 -9.57 0.05 -20.12
C ILE A 254 -10.49 0.91 -19.26
N PRO A 255 -11.14 0.35 -18.21
CA PRO A 255 -11.94 1.14 -17.29
C PRO A 255 -11.13 2.28 -16.66
N ALA A 256 -11.78 3.43 -16.47
CA ALA A 256 -11.12 4.64 -15.95
C ALA A 256 -10.45 4.42 -14.59
N GLY A 257 -11.06 3.61 -13.72
CA GLY A 257 -10.49 3.27 -12.42
C GLY A 257 -9.15 2.54 -12.51
N ILE A 258 -8.97 1.71 -13.55
CA ILE A 258 -7.70 1.00 -13.77
C ILE A 258 -6.63 1.94 -14.33
N ILE A 259 -7.01 2.82 -15.24
CA ILE A 259 -6.09 3.85 -15.75
C ILE A 259 -5.54 4.66 -14.60
N GLU A 260 -6.41 5.14 -13.70
CA GLU A 260 -6.00 5.90 -12.54
C GLU A 260 -5.15 5.07 -11.57
N HIS A 261 -5.50 3.81 -11.36
CA HIS A 261 -4.69 2.90 -10.54
C HIS A 261 -3.29 2.68 -11.13
N GLN A 262 -3.15 2.51 -12.44
CA GLN A 262 -1.85 2.39 -13.09
C GLN A 262 -1.04 3.69 -12.99
N ARG A 263 -1.67 4.82 -13.19
CA ARG A 263 -1.04 6.13 -13.04
C ARG A 263 -0.50 6.33 -11.62
N THR A 264 -1.33 6.14 -10.62
CA THR A 264 -0.96 6.36 -9.22
C THR A 264 0.07 5.34 -8.74
N SER A 265 -0.05 4.07 -9.12
CA SER A 265 0.96 3.04 -8.81
C SER A 265 2.33 3.39 -9.38
N TYR A 266 2.39 3.81 -10.64
CA TYR A 266 3.63 4.23 -11.27
C TYR A 266 4.27 5.40 -10.53
N LEU A 267 3.50 6.45 -10.27
CA LEU A 267 3.98 7.66 -9.60
C LEU A 267 4.41 7.37 -8.16
N ASP A 268 3.69 6.53 -7.44
CA ASP A 268 4.03 6.15 -6.09
C ASP A 268 5.34 5.36 -6.02
N ASN A 269 5.56 4.43 -6.94
CA ASN A 269 6.82 3.70 -7.05
C ASN A 269 7.98 4.63 -7.42
N ARG A 270 7.76 5.58 -8.31
CA ARG A 270 8.76 6.59 -8.63
C ARG A 270 9.07 7.50 -7.44
N ALA A 271 8.07 7.84 -6.64
CA ALA A 271 8.28 8.62 -5.43
C ALA A 271 9.19 7.89 -4.42
N ILE A 272 9.05 6.57 -4.28
CA ILE A 272 9.98 5.76 -3.46
C ILE A 272 11.41 5.85 -4.00
N ASP A 273 11.58 5.66 -5.32
CA ASP A 273 12.90 5.63 -5.97
C ASP A 273 13.62 6.97 -5.90
N THR A 274 12.90 8.07 -5.79
CA THR A 274 13.45 9.44 -5.73
C THR A 274 13.49 10.01 -4.32
N ALA A 275 13.01 9.27 -3.31
CA ALA A 275 12.99 9.75 -1.93
C ALA A 275 14.40 9.94 -1.36
N GLU A 276 14.63 11.07 -0.71
CA GLU A 276 15.83 11.33 0.08
C GLU A 276 15.58 10.90 1.53
N ILE A 277 16.24 9.83 1.96
CA ILE A 277 16.09 9.33 3.32
C ILE A 277 17.00 10.13 4.26
N GLN A 278 16.41 10.75 5.28
CA GLN A 278 17.13 11.49 6.29
C GLN A 278 17.46 10.61 7.49
N PRO A 279 18.54 10.89 8.23
CA PRO A 279 18.82 10.22 9.50
C PRO A 279 17.70 10.46 10.52
N TYR A 280 17.43 9.45 11.34
CA TYR A 280 16.43 9.47 12.39
C TYR A 280 17.00 8.87 13.68
N ASP A 281 16.85 9.59 14.79
CA ASP A 281 17.44 9.22 16.08
C ASP A 281 16.46 8.48 17.03
N GLY A 282 15.22 8.29 16.61
CA GLY A 282 14.22 7.52 17.34
C GLY A 282 14.25 6.03 17.06
N HIS A 283 13.43 5.28 17.78
CA HIS A 283 13.26 3.86 17.57
C HIS A 283 12.42 3.55 16.34
N VAL A 284 12.91 2.65 15.49
CA VAL A 284 12.22 2.13 14.30
C VAL A 284 12.23 0.60 14.35
N THR A 285 11.06 0.00 14.18
CA THR A 285 10.91 -1.44 14.00
C THR A 285 10.65 -1.75 12.53
N LEU A 286 11.48 -2.61 11.94
CA LEU A 286 11.29 -3.13 10.59
C LEU A 286 10.82 -4.58 10.66
N TYR A 287 9.58 -4.83 10.25
CA TYR A 287 9.06 -6.17 10.01
C TYR A 287 9.47 -6.60 8.61
N MET A 288 10.36 -7.56 8.51
CA MET A 288 11.03 -7.88 7.25
C MET A 288 10.64 -9.26 6.74
N ALA A 289 10.00 -9.32 5.57
CA ALA A 289 9.75 -10.55 4.82
C ALA A 289 11.05 -11.09 4.22
N ASP A 290 11.01 -12.32 3.70
CA ASP A 290 12.21 -12.99 3.15
C ASP A 290 12.64 -12.38 1.81
N ARG A 291 11.66 -11.97 0.97
CA ARG A 291 11.92 -11.48 -0.38
C ARG A 291 10.76 -10.65 -0.93
N TYR A 292 11.04 -9.88 -1.98
CA TYR A 292 9.99 -9.36 -2.84
C TYR A 292 9.41 -10.46 -3.73
N HIS A 293 8.15 -10.31 -4.14
CA HIS A 293 7.53 -11.20 -5.11
C HIS A 293 8.09 -10.98 -6.53
N ASP A 294 7.94 -11.99 -7.39
CA ASP A 294 8.58 -12.01 -8.70
C ASP A 294 8.22 -10.83 -9.60
N ASP A 295 6.96 -10.38 -9.56
CA ASP A 295 6.51 -9.23 -10.36
C ASP A 295 7.23 -7.93 -9.94
N ALA A 296 7.42 -7.70 -8.65
CA ALA A 296 8.17 -6.53 -8.16
C ALA A 296 9.63 -6.56 -8.63
N ILE A 297 10.27 -7.73 -8.59
CA ILE A 297 11.64 -7.93 -9.04
C ILE A 297 11.74 -7.75 -10.56
N MET A 298 10.71 -8.16 -11.31
CA MET A 298 10.66 -7.96 -12.75
C MET A 298 10.59 -6.48 -13.13
N PHE A 299 9.80 -5.70 -12.40
CA PHE A 299 9.70 -4.26 -12.62
C PHE A 299 10.96 -3.51 -12.22
N GLU A 300 11.56 -3.86 -11.08
CA GLU A 300 12.81 -3.27 -10.60
C GLU A 300 13.74 -4.37 -10.07
N PRO A 301 14.69 -4.85 -10.89
CA PRO A 301 15.58 -5.95 -10.52
C PRO A 301 16.44 -5.70 -9.28
N ARG A 302 16.65 -4.44 -8.90
CA ARG A 302 17.41 -4.07 -7.70
C ARG A 302 16.74 -4.53 -6.40
N TYR A 303 15.43 -4.81 -6.44
CA TYR A 303 14.70 -5.39 -5.30
C TYR A 303 14.95 -6.90 -5.10
N ALA A 304 15.68 -7.57 -6.01
CA ALA A 304 16.08 -8.96 -5.82
C ALA A 304 17.07 -9.15 -4.67
N VAL A 305 17.83 -8.12 -4.33
CA VAL A 305 18.84 -8.15 -3.26
C VAL A 305 18.37 -7.32 -2.09
N ARG A 306 18.32 -7.92 -0.91
CA ARG A 306 17.99 -7.28 0.36
C ARG A 306 19.22 -7.22 1.27
N LYS A 307 19.48 -6.06 1.84
CA LYS A 307 20.43 -5.94 2.94
C LYS A 307 19.79 -6.52 4.22
N PRO A 308 20.57 -7.08 5.15
CA PRO A 308 20.04 -7.66 6.39
C PRO A 308 19.24 -6.68 7.25
N ASP A 309 19.52 -5.39 7.16
CA ASP A 309 18.84 -4.30 7.85
C ASP A 309 17.77 -3.60 6.99
N GLY A 310 17.43 -4.18 5.84
CA GLY A 310 16.50 -3.59 4.88
C GLY A 310 16.97 -2.26 4.26
N GLY A 311 18.24 -1.90 4.42
CA GLY A 311 18.83 -0.65 3.94
C GLY A 311 18.60 0.55 4.86
N TRP A 312 18.16 0.34 6.10
CA TRP A 312 17.85 1.41 7.06
C TRP A 312 18.97 1.68 8.09
N GLY A 313 19.90 0.75 8.28
CA GLY A 313 20.91 0.83 9.34
C GLY A 313 21.84 2.04 9.25
N GLU A 314 22.07 2.58 8.06
CA GLU A 314 22.86 3.80 7.88
C GLU A 314 22.12 5.08 8.27
N TYR A 315 20.80 5.04 8.41
CA TYR A 315 19.94 6.19 8.77
C TYR A 315 19.37 6.10 10.15
N VAL A 316 19.20 4.90 10.69
CA VAL A 316 18.53 4.63 11.97
C VAL A 316 19.48 3.88 12.88
N SER A 317 19.93 4.49 13.96
CA SER A 317 20.82 3.85 14.93
C SER A 317 20.08 2.89 15.88
N ASP A 318 18.83 3.18 16.20
CA ASP A 318 17.96 2.33 17.03
C ASP A 318 16.94 1.60 16.16
N LEU A 319 17.45 0.65 15.38
CA LEU A 319 16.66 -0.16 14.46
C LEU A 319 16.50 -1.59 15.00
N GLU A 320 15.24 -1.99 15.18
CA GLU A 320 14.89 -3.38 15.45
C GLU A 320 14.40 -4.05 14.17
N VAL A 321 15.03 -5.14 13.77
CA VAL A 321 14.59 -5.95 12.62
C VAL A 321 13.90 -7.21 13.12
N VAL A 322 12.63 -7.38 12.74
CA VAL A 322 11.80 -8.52 13.11
C VAL A 322 11.50 -9.35 11.85
N PRO A 323 12.11 -10.54 11.71
CA PRO A 323 11.79 -11.42 10.58
C PRO A 323 10.35 -11.92 10.66
N ILE A 324 9.61 -11.84 9.55
CA ILE A 324 8.23 -12.31 9.47
C ILE A 324 8.02 -13.42 8.44
N GLY A 325 9.01 -13.73 7.63
CA GLY A 325 8.92 -14.72 6.56
C GLY A 325 8.09 -14.28 5.37
N GLY A 326 7.97 -15.17 4.37
CA GLY A 326 7.14 -14.96 3.19
C GLY A 326 7.63 -13.87 2.25
N GLU A 327 6.75 -13.42 1.39
CA GLU A 327 7.02 -12.40 0.39
C GLU A 327 6.42 -11.04 0.79
N HIS A 328 6.98 -9.98 0.22
CA HIS A 328 6.52 -8.60 0.42
C HIS A 328 4.99 -8.43 0.32
N ILE A 329 4.39 -9.01 -0.72
CA ILE A 329 2.94 -8.90 -0.95
C ILE A 329 2.11 -9.65 0.10
N GLN A 330 2.70 -10.61 0.81
CA GLN A 330 2.04 -11.39 1.85
C GLN A 330 2.13 -10.75 3.24
N ALA A 331 3.02 -9.78 3.40
CA ALA A 331 3.35 -9.19 4.71
C ALA A 331 2.16 -8.52 5.41
N ILE A 332 1.21 -7.99 4.65
CA ILE A 332 0.04 -7.26 5.17
C ILE A 332 -1.19 -8.16 5.38
N ASP A 333 -1.14 -9.39 4.91
CA ASP A 333 -2.27 -10.32 4.95
C ASP A 333 -2.04 -11.47 5.95
N GLU A 334 -3.13 -12.17 6.29
CA GLU A 334 -3.03 -13.41 7.06
C GLU A 334 -2.29 -14.49 6.26
N PRO A 335 -1.49 -15.35 6.90
CA PRO A 335 -1.26 -15.43 8.36
C PRO A 335 -0.11 -14.54 8.87
N ILE A 336 0.67 -13.91 8.00
CA ILE A 336 1.88 -13.16 8.39
C ILE A 336 1.55 -11.96 9.25
N ILE A 337 0.46 -11.25 8.95
CA ILE A 337 0.06 -10.06 9.70
C ILE A 337 -0.23 -10.37 11.18
N ALA A 338 -0.56 -11.61 11.51
CA ALA A 338 -0.73 -12.03 12.90
C ALA A 338 0.56 -11.90 13.71
N LYS A 339 1.71 -12.19 13.10
CA LYS A 339 3.03 -12.01 13.74
C LYS A 339 3.34 -10.54 13.96
N VAL A 340 3.07 -9.71 12.96
CA VAL A 340 3.23 -8.26 13.04
C VAL A 340 2.35 -7.68 14.13
N GLY A 341 1.07 -8.04 14.15
CA GLY A 341 0.11 -7.57 15.15
C GLY A 341 0.48 -7.97 16.58
N ALA A 342 0.95 -9.20 16.80
CA ALA A 342 1.39 -9.67 18.11
C ALA A 342 2.61 -8.90 18.62
N HIS A 343 3.63 -8.74 17.80
CA HIS A 343 4.83 -7.98 18.15
C HIS A 343 4.49 -6.49 18.39
N MET A 344 3.71 -5.90 17.51
CA MET A 344 3.30 -4.50 17.62
C MET A 344 2.49 -4.26 18.89
N THR A 345 1.56 -5.14 19.24
CA THR A 345 0.77 -5.06 20.48
C THR A 345 1.69 -5.03 21.69
N GLN A 346 2.66 -5.93 21.76
CA GLN A 346 3.63 -5.97 22.86
C GLN A 346 4.48 -4.70 22.92
N ALA A 347 5.01 -4.25 21.78
CA ALA A 347 5.84 -3.04 21.71
C ALA A 347 5.07 -1.80 22.15
N LEU A 348 3.82 -1.63 21.73
CA LEU A 348 2.98 -0.51 22.12
C LEU A 348 2.62 -0.53 23.61
N ASN A 349 2.33 -1.71 24.16
CA ASN A 349 2.06 -1.87 25.58
C ASN A 349 3.29 -1.47 26.43
N GLU A 350 4.48 -1.89 26.03
CA GLU A 350 5.73 -1.51 26.71
C GLU A 350 6.00 -0.01 26.66
N ILE A 351 5.77 0.62 25.51
CA ILE A 351 5.92 2.08 25.34
C ILE A 351 4.96 2.83 26.25
N MET A 352 3.69 2.44 26.27
CA MET A 352 2.68 3.11 27.11
C MET A 352 2.94 2.90 28.59
N HIS A 353 3.40 1.73 28.99
CA HIS A 353 3.76 1.45 30.39
C HIS A 353 4.93 2.32 30.85
N ARG A 354 5.99 2.46 30.06
CA ARG A 354 7.13 3.34 30.38
C ARG A 354 6.70 4.79 30.56
N ARG A 355 5.86 5.31 29.66
CA ARG A 355 5.35 6.69 29.71
C ARG A 355 4.51 6.95 30.95
N THR A 356 3.66 6.02 31.35
CA THR A 356 2.86 6.13 32.57
C THR A 356 3.74 6.15 33.82
N SER A 357 4.84 5.39 33.86
CA SER A 357 5.79 5.33 34.94
C SER A 357 6.64 6.62 35.10
N GLU A 358 6.89 7.33 34.00
CA GLU A 358 7.63 8.59 33.99
C GLU A 358 6.79 9.76 34.45
N VAL A 359 5.49 9.76 34.17
CA VAL A 359 4.55 10.81 34.64
C VAL A 359 4.25 10.69 36.16
N GLY A 360 4.45 9.51 36.74
CA GLY A 360 4.24 9.25 38.18
C GLY A 360 5.43 9.55 39.06
N LYS A 361 6.54 10.06 38.50
CA LYS A 361 7.73 10.57 39.25
C LYS A 361 7.82 12.08 39.18
#